data_60beb2ac6e5e993301f4ccd772691d19
#
_entry.id   60beb2ac6e5e993301f4ccd772691d19
#
_cell.length_a   1.000
_cell.length_b   1.000
_cell.length_c   1.000
_cell.angle_alpha   90.00
_cell.angle_beta   90.00
_cell.angle_gamma   90.00
#
_symmetry.space_group_name_H-M   'P 1'
#
loop_
_entity.id
_entity.type
_entity.pdbx_description
1 polymer ?
#
loop_
_entity_poly.entity_id
_entity_poly.type
_entity_poly.pdbx_seq_one_letter_code
_entity_poly.pdbx_strand_id
1 'polypeptide(L)'
;MAGLSMGGLQTFQVMFDHLDLFSYIGGFSGAAGGLGNQKLETKTAFNGALADPAAFAKRVHLLWVGAGTEEPTNMRAGLLRLHQALTDGGIKHVFYESPGTSHEWQTWRRDLKDFAPRLFQNNTK
;
A
#
# COMPACT_ATOMS: atom_id res chain seq x y z
N MET A 1 9.23 -5.93 -1.38
CA MET A 1 9.53 -5.19 -0.13
C MET A 1 8.25 -4.97 0.64
N ALA A 2 8.30 -5.08 1.97
CA ALA A 2 7.17 -4.74 2.83
C ALA A 2 7.69 -4.14 4.13
N GLY A 3 6.84 -3.36 4.80
CA GLY A 3 7.19 -2.75 6.07
C GLY A 3 5.97 -2.33 6.86
N LEU A 4 6.14 -2.18 8.18
CA LEU A 4 5.08 -1.74 9.07
C LEU A 4 5.33 -0.32 9.56
N SER A 5 4.24 0.43 9.83
CA SER A 5 4.29 1.79 10.36
C SER A 5 5.17 2.70 9.48
N MET A 6 6.20 3.33 10.04
CA MET A 6 7.18 4.10 9.28
C MET A 6 7.87 3.26 8.19
N GLY A 7 8.11 1.97 8.45
CA GLY A 7 8.63 1.04 7.45
C GLY A 7 7.69 0.84 6.26
N GLY A 8 6.38 0.93 6.46
CA GLY A 8 5.40 0.95 5.38
C GLY A 8 5.50 2.20 4.52
N LEU A 9 5.62 3.37 5.16
CA LEU A 9 5.87 4.63 4.48
C LEU A 9 7.14 4.58 3.63
N GLN A 10 8.24 4.12 4.22
CA GLN A 10 9.52 3.97 3.52
C GLN A 10 9.42 2.96 2.37
N THR A 11 8.67 1.87 2.56
CA THR A 11 8.41 0.90 1.51
C THR A 11 7.77 1.56 0.30
N PHE A 12 6.72 2.34 0.48
CA PHE A 12 6.07 3.03 -0.63
C PHE A 12 7.01 4.02 -1.32
N GLN A 13 7.76 4.81 -0.55
CA GLN A 13 8.72 5.77 -1.13
C GLN A 13 9.79 5.08 -1.98
N VAL A 14 10.43 4.05 -1.44
CA VAL A 14 11.50 3.34 -2.15
C VAL A 14 10.97 2.57 -3.34
N MET A 15 9.84 1.86 -3.16
CA MET A 15 9.32 0.98 -4.21
C MET A 15 8.80 1.75 -5.41
N PHE A 16 8.09 2.85 -5.19
CA PHE A 16 7.56 3.65 -6.30
C PHE A 16 8.65 4.36 -7.08
N ASP A 17 9.81 4.63 -6.47
CA ASP A 17 10.97 5.15 -7.17
C ASP A 17 11.77 4.06 -7.92
N HIS A 18 11.59 2.78 -7.55
CA HIS A 18 12.37 1.66 -8.06
C HIS A 18 11.51 0.48 -8.53
N LEU A 19 10.48 0.75 -9.33
CA LEU A 19 9.61 -0.28 -9.89
C LEU A 19 10.33 -1.23 -10.85
N ASP A 20 11.53 -0.90 -11.27
CA ASP A 20 12.40 -1.75 -12.04
C ASP A 20 13.03 -2.88 -11.22
N LEU A 21 13.13 -2.71 -9.90
CA LEU A 21 13.77 -3.68 -8.99
C LEU A 21 12.77 -4.53 -8.21
N PHE A 22 11.57 -4.03 -7.99
CA PHE A 22 10.61 -4.65 -7.07
C PHE A 22 9.22 -4.77 -7.70
N SER A 23 8.57 -5.91 -7.51
CA SER A 23 7.23 -6.17 -8.05
C SER A 23 6.18 -6.55 -7.00
N TYR A 24 6.56 -6.69 -5.73
CA TYR A 24 5.66 -7.02 -4.63
C TYR A 24 5.85 -5.98 -3.52
N ILE A 25 4.77 -5.26 -3.19
CA ILE A 25 4.80 -4.10 -2.32
C ILE A 25 3.76 -4.28 -1.21
N GLY A 26 4.18 -4.20 0.05
CA GLY A 26 3.29 -4.30 1.20
C GLY A 26 3.50 -3.19 2.22
N GLY A 27 2.48 -2.43 2.50
CA GLY A 27 2.49 -1.43 3.56
C GLY A 27 1.50 -1.75 4.67
N PHE A 28 2.01 -2.06 5.86
CA PHE A 28 1.22 -2.40 7.04
C PHE A 28 1.14 -1.18 7.95
N SER A 29 -0.05 -0.61 8.11
CA SER A 29 -0.25 0.61 8.90
C SER A 29 0.65 1.78 8.46
N GLY A 30 0.97 1.84 7.18
CA GLY A 30 1.79 2.89 6.61
C GLY A 30 1.07 3.54 5.44
N ALA A 31 0.78 4.83 5.54
CA ALA A 31 0.24 5.59 4.43
C ALA A 31 1.37 6.14 3.55
N ALA A 32 1.11 6.29 2.27
CA ALA A 32 2.08 6.92 1.38
C ALA A 32 2.26 8.40 1.74
N GLY A 33 3.48 8.70 2.12
CA GLY A 33 4.10 10.00 2.12
C GLY A 33 3.38 11.19 2.70
N GLY A 34 3.54 11.45 4.01
CA GLY A 34 3.40 12.78 4.60
C GLY A 34 2.23 13.65 4.11
N LEU A 35 1.18 13.01 3.63
CA LEU A 35 0.13 13.71 2.88
C LEU A 35 -0.71 14.64 3.73
N GLY A 36 -0.56 14.59 5.04
CA GLY A 36 -1.41 15.38 5.93
C GLY A 36 -2.87 15.27 5.49
N ASN A 37 -3.51 16.41 5.22
CA ASN A 37 -4.86 16.47 4.68
C ASN A 37 -4.90 16.57 3.13
N GLN A 38 -3.77 16.46 2.46
CA GLN A 38 -3.71 16.61 1.01
C GLN A 38 -4.16 15.34 0.30
N LYS A 39 -4.89 15.54 -0.80
CA LYS A 39 -5.27 14.46 -1.70
C LYS A 39 -4.05 13.96 -2.48
N LEU A 40 -3.89 12.65 -2.58
CA LEU A 40 -2.87 12.06 -3.45
C LEU A 40 -3.29 12.18 -4.91
N GLU A 41 -2.48 12.85 -5.71
CA GLU A 41 -2.67 12.93 -7.15
C GLU A 41 -1.84 11.84 -7.84
N THR A 42 -2.49 10.77 -8.27
CA THR A 42 -1.81 9.60 -8.86
C THR A 42 -1.05 9.92 -10.14
N LYS A 43 -1.47 10.95 -10.87
CA LYS A 43 -0.79 11.34 -12.12
C LYS A 43 0.60 11.94 -11.91
N THR A 44 0.83 12.55 -10.75
CA THR A 44 2.08 13.29 -10.48
C THR A 44 2.85 12.73 -9.29
N ALA A 45 2.19 12.04 -8.38
CA ALA A 45 2.82 11.47 -7.20
C ALA A 45 3.91 10.47 -7.59
N PHE A 46 4.97 10.42 -6.77
CA PHE A 46 6.09 9.50 -6.95
C PHE A 46 6.70 9.57 -8.36
N ASN A 47 6.92 10.80 -8.85
CA ASN A 47 7.46 11.06 -10.18
C ASN A 47 6.69 10.39 -11.32
N GLY A 48 5.36 10.27 -11.17
CA GLY A 48 4.50 9.68 -12.19
C GLY A 48 4.46 8.15 -12.19
N ALA A 49 4.97 7.49 -11.15
CA ALA A 49 4.96 6.03 -11.05
C ALA A 49 3.55 5.40 -11.14
N LEU A 50 2.53 6.15 -10.73
CA LEU A 50 1.12 5.73 -10.74
C LEU A 50 0.32 6.36 -11.89
N ALA A 51 0.97 7.11 -12.78
CA ALA A 51 0.27 7.89 -13.82
C ALA A 51 -0.40 7.01 -14.88
N ASP A 52 0.18 5.84 -15.18
CA ASP A 52 -0.34 4.88 -16.15
C ASP A 52 -0.66 3.55 -15.44
N PRO A 53 -1.97 3.29 -15.13
CA PRO A 53 -2.37 2.07 -14.43
C PRO A 53 -2.00 0.77 -15.14
N ALA A 54 -2.04 0.75 -16.47
CA ALA A 54 -1.70 -0.43 -17.24
C ALA A 54 -0.20 -0.73 -17.19
N ALA A 55 0.64 0.29 -17.30
CA ALA A 55 2.08 0.16 -17.15
C ALA A 55 2.47 -0.27 -15.73
N PHE A 56 1.81 0.31 -14.72
CA PHE A 56 2.00 -0.09 -13.33
C PHE A 56 1.65 -1.58 -13.12
N ALA A 57 0.50 -2.03 -13.62
CA ALA A 57 0.05 -3.41 -13.47
C ALA A 57 0.97 -4.44 -14.15
N LYS A 58 1.70 -4.04 -15.18
CA LYS A 58 2.69 -4.91 -15.83
C LYS A 58 3.95 -5.11 -14.98
N ARG A 59 4.31 -4.13 -14.16
CA ARG A 59 5.52 -4.14 -13.32
C ARG A 59 5.26 -4.65 -11.91
N VAL A 60 4.10 -4.28 -11.34
CA VAL A 60 3.74 -4.59 -9.95
C VAL A 60 2.72 -5.73 -9.92
N HIS A 61 3.15 -6.87 -9.41
CA HIS A 61 2.30 -8.05 -9.26
C HIS A 61 1.40 -7.97 -8.02
N LEU A 62 1.83 -7.25 -7.01
CA LEU A 62 1.05 -7.05 -5.79
C LEU A 62 1.37 -5.68 -5.18
N LEU A 63 0.35 -4.85 -5.04
CA LEU A 63 0.35 -3.69 -4.16
C LEU A 63 -0.65 -3.97 -3.05
N TRP A 64 -0.17 -4.08 -1.82
CA TRP A 64 -0.97 -4.43 -0.67
C TRP A 64 -0.91 -3.33 0.39
N VAL A 65 -2.06 -2.89 0.85
CA VAL A 65 -2.20 -1.80 1.81
C VAL A 65 -3.18 -2.24 2.89
N GLY A 66 -2.82 -2.12 4.14
CA GLY A 66 -3.71 -2.50 5.22
C GLY A 66 -3.40 -1.86 6.56
N ALA A 67 -4.38 -1.91 7.46
CA ALA A 67 -4.30 -1.41 8.82
C ALA A 67 -5.39 -1.99 9.70
N GLY A 68 -5.30 -1.70 11.00
CA GLY A 68 -6.36 -1.99 11.96
C GLY A 68 -7.51 -0.98 11.87
N THR A 69 -8.73 -1.44 12.14
CA THR A 69 -9.92 -0.56 12.14
C THR A 69 -9.91 0.44 13.30
N GLU A 70 -9.19 0.14 14.37
CA GLU A 70 -9.08 0.98 15.58
C GLU A 70 -7.76 1.77 15.64
N GLU A 71 -7.10 1.94 14.51
CA GLU A 71 -5.90 2.79 14.45
C GLU A 71 -6.23 4.25 14.78
N PRO A 72 -5.25 5.04 15.28
CA PRO A 72 -5.47 6.47 15.51
C PRO A 72 -6.09 7.16 14.30
N THR A 73 -7.06 8.04 14.55
CA THR A 73 -7.92 8.63 13.51
C THR A 73 -7.14 9.26 12.35
N ASN A 74 -6.05 9.95 12.65
CA ASN A 74 -5.21 10.58 11.63
C ASN A 74 -4.48 9.55 10.75
N MET A 75 -3.99 8.46 11.33
CA MET A 75 -3.34 7.36 10.60
C MET A 75 -4.33 6.63 9.71
N ARG A 76 -5.50 6.29 10.26
CA ARG A 76 -6.56 5.64 9.51
C ARG A 76 -7.04 6.52 8.36
N ALA A 77 -7.26 7.80 8.60
CA ALA A 77 -7.66 8.75 7.56
C ALA A 77 -6.63 8.83 6.42
N GLY A 78 -5.35 8.84 6.74
CA GLY A 78 -4.28 8.81 5.73
C GLY A 78 -4.31 7.56 4.86
N LEU A 79 -4.53 6.41 5.49
CA LEU A 79 -4.64 5.13 4.77
C LEU A 79 -5.88 5.08 3.87
N LEU A 80 -7.02 5.55 4.36
CA LEU A 80 -8.25 5.60 3.56
C LEU A 80 -8.12 6.55 2.36
N ARG A 81 -7.42 7.69 2.53
CA ARG A 81 -7.11 8.58 1.41
C ARG A 81 -6.23 7.91 0.36
N LEU A 82 -5.22 7.17 0.80
CA LEU A 82 -4.38 6.39 -0.12
C LEU A 82 -5.22 5.38 -0.89
N HIS A 83 -6.01 4.58 -0.18
CA HIS A 83 -6.91 3.58 -0.80
C HIS A 83 -7.85 4.23 -1.82
N GLN A 84 -8.49 5.33 -1.47
CA GLN A 84 -9.39 6.06 -2.35
C GLN A 84 -8.66 6.60 -3.59
N ALA A 85 -7.50 7.18 -3.42
CA ALA A 85 -6.70 7.70 -4.53
C ALA A 85 -6.27 6.60 -5.50
N LEU A 86 -5.84 5.45 -4.98
CA LEU A 86 -5.48 4.30 -5.79
C LEU A 86 -6.68 3.76 -6.56
N THR A 87 -7.84 3.69 -5.91
CA THR A 87 -9.09 3.27 -6.54
C THR A 87 -9.52 4.22 -7.65
N ASP A 88 -9.52 5.52 -7.37
CA ASP A 88 -9.89 6.56 -8.34
C ASP A 88 -8.91 6.61 -9.52
N GLY A 89 -7.64 6.34 -9.28
CA GLY A 89 -6.60 6.28 -10.31
C GLY A 89 -6.59 4.98 -11.12
N GLY A 90 -7.44 4.01 -10.79
CA GLY A 90 -7.47 2.72 -11.47
C GLY A 90 -6.28 1.81 -11.15
N ILE A 91 -5.59 2.05 -10.05
CA ILE A 91 -4.43 1.26 -9.62
C ILE A 91 -4.91 0.01 -8.90
N LYS A 92 -4.60 -1.15 -9.48
CA LYS A 92 -4.94 -2.44 -8.86
C LYS A 92 -4.17 -2.64 -7.56
N HIS A 93 -4.88 -2.88 -6.47
CA HIS A 93 -4.30 -3.10 -5.15
C HIS A 93 -5.22 -3.93 -4.26
N VAL A 94 -4.64 -4.50 -3.21
CA VAL A 94 -5.38 -5.12 -2.12
C VAL A 94 -5.48 -4.12 -0.98
N PHE A 95 -6.69 -3.93 -0.47
CA PHE A 95 -6.94 -3.16 0.74
C PHE A 95 -7.47 -4.09 1.82
N TYR A 96 -6.77 -4.16 2.95
CA TYR A 96 -7.11 -5.04 4.06
C TYR A 96 -7.31 -4.25 5.35
N GLU A 97 -8.41 -4.55 6.06
CA GLU A 97 -8.67 -3.99 7.38
C GLU A 97 -8.69 -5.10 8.42
N SER A 98 -7.84 -4.98 9.46
CA SER A 98 -7.83 -5.90 10.61
C SER A 98 -8.90 -5.46 11.62
N PRO A 99 -10.01 -6.22 11.78
CA PRO A 99 -11.12 -5.80 12.62
C PRO A 99 -10.74 -5.73 14.10
N GLY A 100 -11.13 -4.61 14.75
CA GLY A 100 -11.00 -4.44 16.21
C GLY A 100 -9.57 -4.31 16.70
N THR A 101 -8.61 -4.04 15.84
CA THR A 101 -7.21 -3.87 16.23
C THR A 101 -6.67 -2.50 15.84
N SER A 102 -5.67 -2.03 16.58
CA SER A 102 -5.08 -0.71 16.43
C SER A 102 -3.68 -0.77 15.81
N HIS A 103 -2.85 0.22 16.09
CA HIS A 103 -1.45 0.31 15.67
C HIS A 103 -0.58 -0.58 16.55
N GLU A 104 -0.63 -1.90 16.29
CA GLU A 104 -0.10 -2.92 17.20
C GLU A 104 0.24 -4.22 16.48
N TRP A 105 0.97 -5.10 17.17
CA TRP A 105 1.44 -6.37 16.62
C TRP A 105 0.31 -7.29 16.18
N GLN A 106 -0.85 -7.25 16.80
CA GLN A 106 -1.98 -8.06 16.39
C GLN A 106 -2.46 -7.68 14.98
N THR A 107 -2.50 -6.39 14.68
CA THR A 107 -2.76 -5.88 13.33
C THR A 107 -1.72 -6.42 12.35
N TRP A 108 -0.44 -6.22 12.65
CA TRP A 108 0.64 -6.56 11.72
C TRP A 108 0.82 -8.06 11.50
N ARG A 109 0.52 -8.89 12.50
CA ARG A 109 0.46 -10.35 12.31
C ARG A 109 -0.64 -10.75 11.33
N ARG A 110 -1.82 -10.14 11.46
CA ARG A 110 -2.93 -10.39 10.54
C ARG A 110 -2.64 -9.88 9.13
N ASP A 111 -2.03 -8.70 9.04
CA ASP A 111 -1.57 -8.14 7.77
C ASP A 111 -0.60 -9.09 7.07
N LEU A 112 0.41 -9.57 7.78
CA LEU A 112 1.38 -10.51 7.23
C LEU A 112 0.72 -11.84 6.81
N LYS A 113 -0.23 -12.33 7.62
CA LYS A 113 -0.98 -13.55 7.31
C LYS A 113 -1.80 -13.42 6.03
N ASP A 114 -2.35 -12.24 5.75
CA ASP A 114 -3.08 -11.99 4.49
C ASP A 114 -2.15 -11.71 3.31
N PHE A 115 -1.06 -10.98 3.56
CA PHE A 115 -0.10 -10.56 2.54
C PHE A 115 0.77 -11.70 2.02
N ALA A 116 1.39 -12.48 2.93
CA ALA A 116 2.41 -13.45 2.56
C ALA A 116 1.94 -14.54 1.59
N PRO A 117 0.73 -15.11 1.71
CA PRO A 117 0.25 -16.11 0.76
C PRO A 117 0.02 -15.58 -0.66
N ARG A 118 -0.02 -14.27 -0.83
CA ARG A 118 -0.20 -13.63 -2.14
C ARG A 118 1.11 -13.42 -2.90
N LEU A 119 2.25 -13.64 -2.21
CA LEU A 119 3.57 -13.47 -2.81
C LEU A 119 3.90 -14.62 -3.77
N PHE A 120 4.55 -14.29 -4.87
CA PHE A 120 5.12 -15.25 -5.81
C PHE A 120 4.13 -16.30 -6.31
N GLN A 121 2.87 -15.93 -6.39
CA GLN A 121 1.85 -16.78 -6.99
C GLN A 121 2.11 -16.84 -8.50
N ASN A 122 2.57 -17.97 -8.97
CA ASN A 122 2.73 -18.20 -10.39
C ASN A 122 1.35 -18.29 -11.05
N ASN A 123 0.91 -17.20 -11.63
CA ASN A 123 -0.15 -17.26 -12.62
C ASN A 123 0.42 -17.88 -13.91
N THR A 124 0.81 -19.13 -13.82
CA THR A 124 1.14 -19.93 -15.00
C THR A 124 -0.16 -20.27 -15.71
N LYS A 125 -0.60 -19.33 -16.52
CA LYS A 125 -1.57 -19.63 -17.59
C LYS A 125 -1.37 -18.70 -18.73
#